data_6db109bdb4cb7ea1f765f743b530b9a4
#
_entry.id   6db109bdb4cb7ea1f765f743b530b9a4
#
_cell.length_a   1.000
_cell.length_b   1.000
_cell.length_c   1.000
_cell.angle_alpha   90.00
_cell.angle_beta   90.00
_cell.angle_gamma   90.00
#
_symmetry.space_group_name_H-M   'P 1'
#
loop_
_entity.id
_entity.type
_entity.pdbx_description
1 polymer ?
#
loop_
_entity_poly.entity_id
_entity_poly.type
_entity_poly.pdbx_seq_one_letter_code
_entity_poly.pdbx_strand_id
1 'polypeptide(L)'
;MLGLLKKIFDPNPKEIRRLQEMVVEINEWEPEISKLSDADLRGKTAEFKQRLANGATLDDILPEAFAVVREAAVRTIGLRHFDVQLMGGIVLHEGRIAEMRTGEGKTLVATLPVYLNALEGKGVHVVTVNDYLAKRDAQWMGPIYSFLGLSVGVIVHGKDFAERRQAYAADVTYGTNNEFGFDYLRDNMVRSRDQMVQRDLHYAIVDEVDSILIDEARTPLIISGVGEESTQHYQRFAQLVPRLKRDVHYTVDEKARTVALTEEGTAYVEKLLGIESLVDEENFRLNHYLIQALKAHTLFQRDRDYVVKDGQVIIVDEFTGRLMFGRRYSDGLHQAIEAKEGVRIERESQTLATITFQNYFRMYKKLAGMTGTAKTEEEEFRNIYGMDVVEIPTHKPMIREDYPDVVYKTQEAKFRAVIEEIAECHAKGQPVLVGTVSIETSEKLSAMLKKRGIPHQVLNAKYHEQEAEIIAQAGKKGAVTIATNMAGRGTDIVLGGNPEFLARQEMRKRGYTDEQIALAADLTLGGGGAAGNPSGNPGGHPGG
;
A
#
# COMPACT_ATOMS: atom_id res chain seq x y z
N MET A 1 -5.37 -33.74 -19.48
CA MET A 1 -4.84 -34.69 -18.49
C MET A 1 -4.11 -33.98 -17.34
N LEU A 2 -3.17 -33.07 -17.59
CA LEU A 2 -2.45 -32.30 -16.53
C LEU A 2 -3.39 -31.49 -15.60
N GLY A 3 -4.46 -30.92 -16.11
CA GLY A 3 -5.42 -30.15 -15.30
C GLY A 3 -6.29 -30.99 -14.37
N LEU A 4 -6.57 -32.26 -14.75
CA LEU A 4 -7.29 -33.20 -13.89
C LEU A 4 -6.38 -33.72 -12.77
N LEU A 5 -5.12 -33.99 -13.07
CA LEU A 5 -4.13 -34.42 -12.08
C LEU A 5 -3.86 -33.31 -11.04
N LYS A 6 -3.77 -32.04 -11.45
CA LYS A 6 -3.67 -30.91 -10.51
C LYS A 6 -4.85 -30.83 -9.54
N LYS A 7 -6.09 -31.08 -10.00
CA LYS A 7 -7.28 -31.09 -9.14
C LYS A 7 -7.30 -32.25 -8.14
N ILE A 8 -6.72 -33.41 -8.48
CA ILE A 8 -6.69 -34.60 -7.60
C ILE A 8 -5.65 -34.41 -6.48
N PHE A 9 -4.59 -33.66 -6.71
CA PHE A 9 -3.51 -33.41 -5.75
C PHE A 9 -3.57 -32.02 -5.10
N ASP A 10 -4.65 -31.26 -5.30
CA ASP A 10 -4.84 -29.96 -4.64
C ASP A 10 -5.10 -30.17 -3.14
N PRO A 11 -4.24 -29.68 -2.24
CA PRO A 11 -4.41 -29.80 -0.80
C PRO A 11 -5.51 -28.89 -0.25
N ASN A 12 -5.95 -27.88 -1.02
CA ASN A 12 -6.87 -26.85 -0.54
C ASN A 12 -8.22 -27.40 -0.04
N PRO A 13 -8.89 -28.35 -0.70
CA PRO A 13 -10.16 -28.90 -0.19
C PRO A 13 -10.06 -29.61 1.16
N LYS A 14 -8.92 -30.26 1.43
CA LYS A 14 -8.67 -30.91 2.74
C LYS A 14 -8.45 -29.83 3.81
N GLU A 15 -7.72 -28.80 3.47
CA GLU A 15 -7.44 -27.68 4.35
C GLU A 15 -8.72 -26.92 4.71
N ILE A 16 -9.59 -26.67 3.74
CA ILE A 16 -10.88 -26.02 3.99
C ILE A 16 -11.74 -26.83 4.96
N ARG A 17 -11.76 -28.17 4.86
CA ARG A 17 -12.49 -29.02 5.82
C ARG A 17 -11.94 -28.87 7.24
N ARG A 18 -10.62 -28.89 7.40
CA ARG A 18 -9.96 -28.67 8.71
C ARG A 18 -10.37 -27.32 9.31
N LEU A 19 -10.34 -26.27 8.50
CA LEU A 19 -10.75 -24.93 8.93
C LEU A 19 -12.24 -24.89 9.29
N GLN A 20 -13.10 -25.59 8.54
CA GLN A 20 -14.53 -25.69 8.86
C GLN A 20 -14.78 -26.35 10.22
N GLU A 21 -14.03 -27.40 10.56
CA GLU A 21 -14.10 -28.04 11.87
C GLU A 21 -13.75 -27.05 13.00
N MET A 22 -12.68 -26.26 12.84
CA MET A 22 -12.32 -25.21 13.80
C MET A 22 -13.38 -24.10 13.88
N VAL A 23 -14.02 -23.75 12.79
CA VAL A 23 -15.13 -22.78 12.76
C VAL A 23 -16.33 -23.29 13.56
N VAL A 24 -16.63 -24.59 13.50
CA VAL A 24 -17.69 -25.20 14.33
C VAL A 24 -17.40 -24.96 15.81
N GLU A 25 -16.16 -25.18 16.26
CA GLU A 25 -15.78 -24.92 17.65
C GLU A 25 -15.96 -23.45 18.05
N ILE A 26 -15.63 -22.51 17.15
CA ILE A 26 -15.85 -21.08 17.38
C ILE A 26 -17.35 -20.77 17.51
N ASN A 27 -18.17 -21.35 16.63
CA ASN A 27 -19.62 -21.17 16.65
C ASN A 27 -20.27 -21.73 17.91
N GLU A 28 -19.72 -22.79 18.51
CA GLU A 28 -20.21 -23.35 19.76
C GLU A 28 -20.08 -22.37 20.95
N TRP A 29 -19.08 -21.46 20.90
CA TRP A 29 -18.91 -20.41 21.91
C TRP A 29 -19.89 -19.24 21.74
N GLU A 30 -20.43 -19.00 20.55
CA GLU A 30 -21.23 -17.81 20.26
C GLU A 30 -22.47 -17.64 21.17
N PRO A 31 -23.27 -18.69 21.48
CA PRO A 31 -24.44 -18.55 22.34
C PRO A 31 -24.11 -18.14 23.78
N GLU A 32 -22.94 -18.51 24.27
CA GLU A 32 -22.49 -18.13 25.61
C GLU A 32 -21.93 -16.70 25.59
N ILE A 33 -21.05 -16.39 24.66
CA ILE A 33 -20.39 -15.08 24.55
C ILE A 33 -21.41 -13.97 24.27
N SER A 34 -22.41 -14.20 23.43
CA SER A 34 -23.45 -13.21 23.11
C SER A 34 -24.32 -12.78 24.30
N LYS A 35 -24.40 -13.60 25.35
CA LYS A 35 -25.15 -13.30 26.57
C LYS A 35 -24.37 -12.48 27.62
N LEU A 36 -23.06 -12.36 27.44
CA LEU A 36 -22.22 -11.62 28.37
C LEU A 36 -22.58 -10.13 28.41
N SER A 37 -22.50 -9.52 29.58
CA SER A 37 -22.54 -8.06 29.69
C SER A 37 -21.31 -7.46 29.02
N ASP A 38 -21.35 -6.16 28.72
CA ASP A 38 -20.18 -5.45 28.17
C ASP A 38 -18.96 -5.54 29.09
N ALA A 39 -19.18 -5.48 30.41
CA ALA A 39 -18.12 -5.63 31.38
C ALA A 39 -17.51 -7.03 31.39
N ASP A 40 -18.35 -8.07 31.34
CA ASP A 40 -17.86 -9.44 31.30
C ASP A 40 -17.14 -9.77 29.97
N LEU A 41 -17.66 -9.25 28.85
CA LEU A 41 -17.02 -9.42 27.54
C LEU A 41 -15.62 -8.75 27.51
N ARG A 42 -15.51 -7.55 28.05
CA ARG A 42 -14.20 -6.86 28.22
C ARG A 42 -13.28 -7.63 29.16
N GLY A 43 -13.83 -8.21 30.21
CA GLY A 43 -13.12 -9.03 31.20
C GLY A 43 -12.45 -10.27 30.61
N LYS A 44 -12.94 -10.77 29.47
CA LYS A 44 -12.34 -11.90 28.77
C LYS A 44 -10.88 -11.65 28.36
N THR A 45 -10.51 -10.44 28.03
CA THR A 45 -9.11 -10.11 27.70
C THR A 45 -8.16 -10.39 28.88
N ALA A 46 -8.54 -9.99 30.09
CA ALA A 46 -7.75 -10.27 31.30
C ALA A 46 -7.72 -11.79 31.61
N GLU A 47 -8.84 -12.48 31.43
CA GLU A 47 -8.94 -13.94 31.58
C GLU A 47 -7.99 -14.67 30.61
N PHE A 48 -7.98 -14.31 29.34
CA PHE A 48 -7.10 -14.90 28.34
C PHE A 48 -5.62 -14.66 28.66
N LYS A 49 -5.26 -13.44 29.07
CA LYS A 49 -3.89 -13.11 29.50
C LYS A 49 -3.46 -13.95 30.71
N GLN A 50 -4.36 -14.16 31.65
CA GLN A 50 -4.11 -15.04 32.81
C GLN A 50 -3.91 -16.50 32.40
N ARG A 51 -4.74 -17.01 31.48
CA ARG A 51 -4.61 -18.40 30.96
C ARG A 51 -3.28 -18.58 30.23
N LEU A 52 -2.86 -17.61 29.42
CA LEU A 52 -1.55 -17.62 28.76
C LEU A 52 -0.40 -17.60 29.78
N ALA A 53 -0.49 -16.79 30.82
CA ALA A 53 0.48 -16.77 31.92
C ALA A 53 0.56 -18.10 32.67
N ASN A 54 -0.54 -18.86 32.72
CA ASN A 54 -0.64 -20.18 33.35
C ASN A 54 -0.24 -21.33 32.40
N GLY A 55 0.26 -21.04 31.19
CA GLY A 55 0.80 -22.03 30.26
C GLY A 55 -0.12 -22.47 29.12
N ALA A 56 -1.32 -21.89 28.98
CA ALA A 56 -2.13 -22.10 27.78
C ALA A 56 -1.45 -21.48 26.54
N THR A 57 -1.69 -22.06 25.38
CA THR A 57 -1.22 -21.53 24.10
C THR A 57 -2.26 -20.63 23.47
N LEU A 58 -1.86 -19.83 22.48
CA LEU A 58 -2.81 -19.06 21.68
C LEU A 58 -3.82 -19.96 20.96
N ASP A 59 -3.40 -21.13 20.50
CA ASP A 59 -4.27 -22.10 19.84
C ASP A 59 -5.34 -22.66 20.80
N ASP A 60 -5.02 -22.86 22.06
CA ASP A 60 -5.98 -23.33 23.08
C ASP A 60 -7.11 -22.34 23.31
N ILE A 61 -6.84 -21.04 23.23
CA ILE A 61 -7.83 -19.99 23.48
C ILE A 61 -8.45 -19.42 22.19
N LEU A 62 -7.94 -19.78 21.03
CA LEU A 62 -8.37 -19.25 19.74
C LEU A 62 -9.89 -19.34 19.51
N PRO A 63 -10.57 -20.48 19.70
CA PRO A 63 -12.01 -20.57 19.44
C PRO A 63 -12.83 -19.58 20.27
N GLU A 64 -12.56 -19.50 21.55
CA GLU A 64 -13.25 -18.58 22.46
C GLU A 64 -12.87 -17.12 22.17
N ALA A 65 -11.59 -16.82 21.92
CA ALA A 65 -11.11 -15.49 21.61
C ALA A 65 -11.73 -14.96 20.30
N PHE A 66 -11.84 -15.77 19.26
CA PHE A 66 -12.48 -15.37 18.02
C PHE A 66 -13.98 -15.11 18.21
N ALA A 67 -14.66 -15.89 19.03
CA ALA A 67 -16.05 -15.63 19.40
C ALA A 67 -16.21 -14.29 20.14
N VAL A 68 -15.28 -13.95 21.02
CA VAL A 68 -15.23 -12.66 21.73
C VAL A 68 -15.03 -11.50 20.76
N VAL A 69 -14.11 -11.61 19.80
CA VAL A 69 -13.89 -10.57 18.77
C VAL A 69 -15.13 -10.39 17.90
N ARG A 70 -15.75 -11.49 17.49
CA ARG A 70 -17.00 -11.48 16.69
C ARG A 70 -18.09 -10.69 17.41
N GLU A 71 -18.33 -10.97 18.69
CA GLU A 71 -19.34 -10.26 19.49
C GLU A 71 -18.97 -8.79 19.71
N ALA A 72 -17.71 -8.51 20.00
CA ALA A 72 -17.23 -7.12 20.12
C ALA A 72 -17.43 -6.33 18.83
N ALA A 73 -17.20 -6.93 17.65
CA ALA A 73 -17.44 -6.30 16.36
C ALA A 73 -18.93 -5.98 16.15
N VAL A 74 -19.83 -6.88 16.54
CA VAL A 74 -21.28 -6.63 16.50
C VAL A 74 -21.65 -5.43 17.36
N ARG A 75 -21.16 -5.37 18.59
CA ARG A 75 -21.51 -4.31 19.56
C ARG A 75 -20.90 -2.95 19.23
N THR A 76 -19.74 -2.93 18.58
CA THR A 76 -19.01 -1.67 18.31
C THR A 76 -19.26 -1.10 16.93
N ILE A 77 -19.15 -1.92 15.90
CA ILE A 77 -19.25 -1.48 14.50
C ILE A 77 -20.42 -2.12 13.74
N GLY A 78 -21.25 -2.92 14.41
CA GLY A 78 -22.44 -3.54 13.79
C GLY A 78 -22.15 -4.64 12.78
N LEU A 79 -20.94 -5.20 12.75
CA LEU A 79 -20.52 -6.23 11.81
C LEU A 79 -20.26 -7.55 12.53
N ARG A 80 -20.90 -8.64 12.05
CA ARG A 80 -20.63 -9.99 12.51
C ARG A 80 -19.77 -10.71 11.49
N HIS A 81 -18.67 -11.31 11.91
CA HIS A 81 -17.82 -12.13 11.05
C HIS A 81 -18.58 -13.34 10.51
N PHE A 82 -18.48 -13.59 9.22
CA PHE A 82 -18.99 -14.81 8.58
C PHE A 82 -18.03 -15.98 8.82
N ASP A 83 -18.54 -17.21 8.64
CA ASP A 83 -17.74 -18.41 8.84
C ASP A 83 -16.48 -18.44 7.96
N VAL A 84 -16.59 -18.01 6.69
CA VAL A 84 -15.43 -17.91 5.78
C VAL A 84 -14.42 -16.88 6.26
N GLN A 85 -14.86 -15.81 6.92
CA GLN A 85 -13.98 -14.82 7.52
C GLN A 85 -13.25 -15.37 8.75
N LEU A 86 -13.89 -16.22 9.53
CA LEU A 86 -13.22 -16.96 10.62
C LEU A 86 -12.13 -17.89 10.06
N MET A 87 -12.39 -18.58 8.96
CA MET A 87 -11.36 -19.39 8.28
C MET A 87 -10.14 -18.53 7.89
N GLY A 88 -10.38 -17.37 7.27
CA GLY A 88 -9.32 -16.43 6.93
C GLY A 88 -8.52 -15.99 8.15
N GLY A 89 -9.19 -15.69 9.26
CA GLY A 89 -8.56 -15.34 10.53
C GLY A 89 -7.66 -16.44 11.09
N ILE A 90 -8.08 -17.69 11.00
CA ILE A 90 -7.29 -18.85 11.43
C ILE A 90 -6.01 -18.97 10.58
N VAL A 91 -6.14 -18.88 9.25
CA VAL A 91 -5.01 -18.94 8.31
C VAL A 91 -3.98 -17.86 8.62
N LEU A 92 -4.44 -16.62 8.88
CA LEU A 92 -3.55 -15.51 9.26
C LEU A 92 -2.86 -15.76 10.62
N HIS A 93 -3.58 -16.32 11.59
CA HIS A 93 -2.99 -16.69 12.88
C HIS A 93 -1.88 -17.75 12.72
N GLU A 94 -2.05 -18.67 11.80
CA GLU A 94 -1.08 -19.74 11.50
C GLU A 94 0.18 -19.24 10.77
N GLY A 95 0.27 -17.95 10.44
CA GLY A 95 1.40 -17.39 9.71
C GLY A 95 1.41 -17.77 8.23
N ARG A 96 0.25 -17.83 7.63
CA ARG A 96 0.04 -18.24 6.23
C ARG A 96 -0.65 -17.10 5.46
N ILE A 97 -0.87 -17.31 4.18
CA ILE A 97 -1.55 -16.33 3.32
C ILE A 97 -3.01 -16.76 3.10
N ALA A 98 -3.94 -15.90 3.51
CA ALA A 98 -5.35 -16.05 3.19
C ALA A 98 -5.66 -15.36 1.86
N GLU A 99 -5.90 -16.14 0.80
CA GLU A 99 -6.44 -15.61 -0.43
C GLU A 99 -7.95 -15.47 -0.30
N MET A 100 -8.41 -14.23 -0.19
CA MET A 100 -9.82 -13.88 -0.11
C MET A 100 -10.18 -12.90 -1.21
N ARG A 101 -11.25 -13.15 -1.93
CA ARG A 101 -11.69 -12.28 -3.03
C ARG A 101 -11.92 -10.85 -2.54
N THR A 102 -11.74 -9.89 -3.45
CA THR A 102 -12.05 -8.48 -3.20
C THR A 102 -13.51 -8.33 -2.76
N GLY A 103 -13.75 -7.54 -1.71
CA GLY A 103 -15.09 -7.35 -1.15
C GLY A 103 -15.50 -8.38 -0.08
N GLU A 104 -14.69 -9.38 0.22
CA GLU A 104 -14.97 -10.38 1.28
C GLU A 104 -14.61 -9.91 2.70
N GLY A 105 -14.23 -8.63 2.86
CA GLY A 105 -14.03 -8.03 4.17
C GLY A 105 -12.71 -8.39 4.86
N LYS A 106 -11.62 -8.47 4.13
CA LYS A 106 -10.28 -8.78 4.67
C LYS A 106 -9.89 -7.89 5.86
N THR A 107 -10.25 -6.62 5.83
CA THR A 107 -9.99 -5.68 6.94
C THR A 107 -10.61 -6.15 8.26
N LEU A 108 -11.84 -6.65 8.20
CA LEU A 108 -12.54 -7.22 9.37
C LEU A 108 -11.92 -8.56 9.79
N VAL A 109 -11.53 -9.39 8.84
CA VAL A 109 -10.88 -10.69 9.09
C VAL A 109 -9.61 -10.52 9.93
N ALA A 110 -8.80 -9.52 9.60
CA ALA A 110 -7.55 -9.27 10.31
C ALA A 110 -7.75 -9.01 11.82
N THR A 111 -8.90 -8.50 12.24
CA THR A 111 -9.17 -8.22 13.67
C THR A 111 -9.10 -9.47 14.55
N LEU A 112 -9.43 -10.63 14.01
CA LEU A 112 -9.42 -11.90 14.72
C LEU A 112 -8.02 -12.32 15.18
N PRO A 113 -7.06 -12.55 14.27
CA PRO A 113 -5.70 -12.92 14.67
C PRO A 113 -4.94 -11.77 15.31
N VAL A 114 -5.26 -10.52 14.98
CA VAL A 114 -4.65 -9.35 15.61
C VAL A 114 -4.97 -9.33 17.11
N TYR A 115 -6.24 -9.45 17.48
CA TYR A 115 -6.63 -9.52 18.89
C TYR A 115 -5.93 -10.68 19.62
N LEU A 116 -6.01 -11.88 19.07
CA LEU A 116 -5.45 -13.08 19.66
C LEU A 116 -3.94 -12.94 19.91
N ASN A 117 -3.19 -12.51 18.93
CA ASN A 117 -1.74 -12.38 19.05
C ASN A 117 -1.31 -11.16 19.88
N ALA A 118 -2.13 -10.12 19.96
CA ALA A 118 -1.87 -8.96 20.83
C ALA A 118 -1.96 -9.30 22.32
N LEU A 119 -2.65 -10.37 22.69
CA LEU A 119 -2.75 -10.83 24.08
C LEU A 119 -1.39 -11.19 24.71
N GLU A 120 -0.39 -11.53 23.90
CA GLU A 120 0.97 -11.79 24.39
C GLU A 120 1.72 -10.51 24.81
N GLY A 121 1.20 -9.32 24.53
CA GLY A 121 1.78 -8.04 24.92
C GLY A 121 3.05 -7.64 24.14
N LYS A 122 3.36 -8.32 23.04
CA LYS A 122 4.59 -8.09 22.23
C LYS A 122 4.38 -7.16 21.05
N GLY A 123 3.14 -6.74 20.79
CA GLY A 123 2.76 -5.89 19.67
C GLY A 123 2.47 -6.65 18.38
N VAL A 124 1.43 -6.20 17.67
CA VAL A 124 1.03 -6.73 16.38
C VAL A 124 1.01 -5.58 15.37
N HIS A 125 1.61 -5.78 14.22
CA HIS A 125 1.64 -4.81 13.15
C HIS A 125 0.68 -5.22 12.02
N VAL A 126 -0.17 -4.28 11.59
CA VAL A 126 -1.02 -4.43 10.41
C VAL A 126 -0.49 -3.49 9.33
N VAL A 127 -0.02 -4.07 8.25
CA VAL A 127 0.71 -3.36 7.20
C VAL A 127 -0.21 -3.11 6.01
N THR A 128 -0.31 -1.87 5.57
CA THR A 128 -1.07 -1.43 4.40
C THR A 128 -0.18 -0.75 3.36
N VAL A 129 -0.72 -0.48 2.17
CA VAL A 129 0.04 0.10 1.06
C VAL A 129 0.15 1.62 1.09
N ASN A 130 -0.70 2.32 1.86
CA ASN A 130 -0.66 3.78 1.96
C ASN A 130 -1.22 4.31 3.28
N ASP A 131 -0.92 5.58 3.59
CA ASP A 131 -1.31 6.25 4.83
C ASP A 131 -2.83 6.38 5.01
N TYR A 132 -3.56 6.56 3.90
CA TYR A 132 -5.01 6.64 3.94
C TYR A 132 -5.63 5.34 4.47
N LEU A 133 -5.22 4.19 3.94
CA LEU A 133 -5.70 2.89 4.38
C LEU A 133 -5.30 2.61 5.83
N ALA A 134 -4.07 2.95 6.21
CA ALA A 134 -3.60 2.77 7.59
C ALA A 134 -4.47 3.54 8.59
N LYS A 135 -4.78 4.81 8.31
CA LYS A 135 -5.67 5.64 9.13
C LYS A 135 -7.09 5.11 9.13
N ARG A 136 -7.66 4.85 7.95
CA ARG A 136 -9.04 4.37 7.79
C ARG A 136 -9.25 3.08 8.56
N ASP A 137 -8.38 2.10 8.36
CA ASP A 137 -8.53 0.77 8.95
C ASP A 137 -8.35 0.82 10.47
N ALA A 138 -7.40 1.61 10.97
CA ALA A 138 -7.22 1.83 12.40
C ALA A 138 -8.44 2.52 13.04
N GLN A 139 -9.02 3.52 12.38
CA GLN A 139 -10.20 4.21 12.87
C GLN A 139 -11.44 3.33 12.83
N TRP A 140 -11.58 2.52 11.81
CA TRP A 140 -12.75 1.65 11.63
C TRP A 140 -12.70 0.42 12.53
N MET A 141 -11.56 -0.26 12.61
CA MET A 141 -11.39 -1.48 13.43
C MET A 141 -10.98 -1.18 14.87
N GLY A 142 -10.41 0.00 15.12
CA GLY A 142 -9.99 0.43 16.46
C GLY A 142 -11.02 0.31 17.55
N PRO A 143 -12.30 0.64 17.33
CA PRO A 143 -13.36 0.45 18.31
C PRO A 143 -13.47 -0.98 18.86
N ILE A 144 -13.22 -2.01 18.04
CA ILE A 144 -13.22 -3.42 18.47
C ILE A 144 -12.12 -3.66 19.50
N TYR A 145 -10.89 -3.24 19.18
CA TYR A 145 -9.73 -3.43 20.06
C TYR A 145 -9.87 -2.64 21.36
N SER A 146 -10.27 -1.37 21.25
CA SER A 146 -10.45 -0.49 22.41
C SER A 146 -11.56 -0.99 23.33
N PHE A 147 -12.66 -1.49 22.78
CA PHE A 147 -13.72 -2.12 23.55
C PHE A 147 -13.21 -3.32 24.36
N LEU A 148 -12.30 -4.10 23.78
CA LEU A 148 -11.69 -5.27 24.44
C LEU A 148 -10.45 -4.91 25.30
N GLY A 149 -10.15 -3.62 25.47
CA GLY A 149 -9.08 -3.16 26.34
C GLY A 149 -7.68 -3.16 25.73
N LEU A 150 -7.58 -3.23 24.38
CA LEU A 150 -6.31 -3.12 23.67
C LEU A 150 -6.09 -1.69 23.15
N SER A 151 -4.84 -1.24 23.18
CA SER A 151 -4.41 0.04 22.60
C SER A 151 -4.10 -0.07 21.11
N VAL A 152 -4.39 1.01 20.38
CA VAL A 152 -4.17 1.08 18.93
C VAL A 152 -3.32 2.30 18.60
N GLY A 153 -2.28 2.08 17.81
CA GLY A 153 -1.43 3.12 17.26
C GLY A 153 -1.45 3.13 15.73
N VAL A 154 -1.11 4.27 15.14
CA VAL A 154 -1.01 4.44 13.68
C VAL A 154 0.31 5.11 13.33
N ILE A 155 1.05 4.52 12.41
CA ILE A 155 2.28 5.08 11.84
C ILE A 155 2.00 5.56 10.43
N VAL A 156 2.09 6.87 10.24
CA VAL A 156 1.91 7.57 8.95
C VAL A 156 2.97 8.64 8.79
N HIS A 157 3.13 9.11 7.58
CA HIS A 157 4.07 10.19 7.27
C HIS A 157 3.83 11.43 8.15
N GLY A 158 4.90 12.10 8.54
CA GLY A 158 4.86 13.35 9.31
C GLY A 158 4.79 13.20 10.83
N LYS A 159 4.64 12.00 11.38
CA LYS A 159 4.71 11.78 12.82
C LYS A 159 6.13 11.94 13.34
N ASP A 160 6.25 12.61 14.49
CA ASP A 160 7.52 12.80 15.19
C ASP A 160 7.98 11.54 15.94
N PHE A 161 9.15 11.63 16.58
CA PHE A 161 9.74 10.52 17.32
C PHE A 161 8.85 10.03 18.49
N ALA A 162 8.29 10.96 19.26
CA ALA A 162 7.49 10.63 20.44
C ALA A 162 6.16 9.95 20.05
N GLU A 163 5.51 10.47 19.02
CA GLU A 163 4.28 9.90 18.44
C GLU A 163 4.51 8.50 17.88
N ARG A 164 5.63 8.28 17.16
CA ARG A 164 6.00 6.96 16.63
C ARG A 164 6.27 5.97 17.74
N ARG A 165 7.04 6.36 18.75
CA ARG A 165 7.35 5.52 19.88
C ARG A 165 6.09 5.11 20.64
N GLN A 166 5.17 6.04 20.86
CA GLN A 166 3.88 5.76 21.49
C GLN A 166 3.03 4.79 20.65
N ALA A 167 3.00 4.98 19.32
CA ALA A 167 2.26 4.12 18.42
C ALA A 167 2.82 2.68 18.40
N TYR A 168 4.14 2.50 18.41
CA TYR A 168 4.76 1.17 18.49
C TYR A 168 4.62 0.52 19.87
N ALA A 169 4.44 1.31 20.94
CA ALA A 169 4.16 0.79 22.27
C ALA A 169 2.73 0.27 22.42
N ALA A 170 1.83 0.60 21.50
CA ALA A 170 0.46 0.10 21.49
C ALA A 170 0.42 -1.43 21.24
N ASP A 171 -0.68 -2.06 21.67
CA ASP A 171 -0.92 -3.49 21.44
C ASP A 171 -1.05 -3.82 19.95
N VAL A 172 -1.66 -2.92 19.19
CA VAL A 172 -1.88 -3.03 17.74
C VAL A 172 -1.38 -1.75 17.07
N THR A 173 -0.56 -1.90 16.03
CA THR A 173 -0.04 -0.76 15.26
C THR A 173 -0.34 -0.95 13.78
N TYR A 174 -1.13 -0.03 13.22
CA TYR A 174 -1.37 0.09 11.78
C TYR A 174 -0.34 1.01 11.15
N GLY A 175 0.13 0.71 9.97
CA GLY A 175 1.06 1.57 9.24
C GLY A 175 1.31 1.09 7.83
N THR A 176 2.09 1.88 7.08
CA THR A 176 2.48 1.50 5.72
C THR A 176 3.78 0.70 5.73
N ASN A 177 3.96 -0.14 4.70
CA ASN A 177 5.20 -0.87 4.49
C ASN A 177 6.43 0.05 4.52
N ASN A 178 6.35 1.22 3.88
CA ASN A 178 7.43 2.21 3.84
C ASN A 178 7.77 2.73 5.24
N GLU A 179 6.77 3.14 6.01
CA GLU A 179 6.98 3.72 7.34
C GLU A 179 7.61 2.71 8.32
N PHE A 180 7.14 1.47 8.32
CA PHE A 180 7.75 0.40 9.11
C PHE A 180 9.21 0.16 8.73
N GLY A 181 9.50 0.08 7.45
CA GLY A 181 10.86 -0.16 6.95
C GLY A 181 11.80 1.01 7.23
N PHE A 182 11.36 2.26 7.04
CA PHE A 182 12.17 3.43 7.36
C PHE A 182 12.40 3.61 8.85
N ASP A 183 11.42 3.31 9.69
CA ASP A 183 11.60 3.33 11.15
C ASP A 183 12.64 2.29 11.58
N TYR A 184 12.61 1.10 10.98
CA TYR A 184 13.64 0.09 11.21
C TYR A 184 15.05 0.59 10.83
N LEU A 185 15.19 1.23 9.66
CA LEU A 185 16.48 1.79 9.26
C LEU A 185 16.94 2.89 10.23
N ARG A 186 16.06 3.80 10.63
CA ARG A 186 16.37 4.86 11.60
C ARG A 186 16.78 4.29 12.95
N ASP A 187 16.07 3.28 13.43
CA ASP A 187 16.39 2.59 14.70
C ASP A 187 17.79 1.96 14.70
N ASN A 188 18.25 1.46 13.54
CA ASN A 188 19.58 0.88 13.40
C ASN A 188 20.70 1.93 13.22
N MET A 189 20.36 3.20 13.12
CA MET A 189 21.30 4.32 13.02
C MET A 189 21.49 5.08 14.35
N VAL A 190 20.67 4.79 15.37
CA VAL A 190 20.76 5.43 16.69
C VAL A 190 21.92 4.85 17.52
N ARG A 191 22.33 5.61 18.55
CA ARG A 191 23.45 5.24 19.42
C ARG A 191 23.05 4.45 20.67
N SER A 192 21.78 4.52 21.05
CA SER A 192 21.26 3.86 22.27
C SER A 192 19.82 3.36 22.04
N ARG A 193 19.43 2.34 22.80
CA ARG A 193 18.09 1.71 22.68
C ARG A 193 16.93 2.62 23.03
N ASP A 194 17.12 3.59 23.90
CA ASP A 194 16.11 4.58 24.26
C ASP A 194 15.75 5.54 23.11
N GLN A 195 16.59 5.60 22.08
CA GLN A 195 16.35 6.35 20.86
C GLN A 195 15.63 5.54 19.77
N MET A 196 15.40 4.26 19.96
CA MET A 196 14.62 3.41 19.05
C MET A 196 13.13 3.64 19.26
N VAL A 197 12.36 3.56 18.19
CA VAL A 197 10.89 3.67 18.23
C VAL A 197 10.19 2.33 18.17
N GLN A 198 10.73 1.36 17.42
CA GLN A 198 10.16 0.03 17.28
C GLN A 198 10.53 -0.87 18.47
N ARG A 199 9.62 -1.78 18.79
CA ARG A 199 9.90 -2.94 19.63
C ARG A 199 10.39 -4.12 18.76
N ASP A 200 10.59 -5.29 19.36
CA ASP A 200 10.88 -6.51 18.62
C ASP A 200 9.79 -6.79 17.59
N LEU A 201 10.19 -7.28 16.41
CA LEU A 201 9.30 -7.64 15.32
C LEU A 201 8.66 -9.00 15.60
N HIS A 202 7.49 -8.99 16.23
CA HIS A 202 6.82 -10.18 16.73
C HIS A 202 5.87 -10.80 15.71
N TYR A 203 4.80 -10.08 15.35
CA TYR A 203 3.80 -10.54 14.40
C TYR A 203 3.36 -9.42 13.48
N ALA A 204 3.31 -9.72 12.18
CA ALA A 204 2.76 -8.81 11.19
C ALA A 204 1.75 -9.50 10.28
N ILE A 205 0.68 -8.79 9.96
CA ILE A 205 -0.24 -9.12 8.88
C ILE A 205 -0.05 -8.09 7.78
N VAL A 206 0.26 -8.56 6.57
CA VAL A 206 0.47 -7.72 5.39
C VAL A 206 -0.77 -7.77 4.51
N ASP A 207 -1.47 -6.65 4.37
CA ASP A 207 -2.54 -6.51 3.40
C ASP A 207 -1.95 -6.24 2.01
N GLU A 208 -2.61 -6.73 0.96
CA GLU A 208 -2.07 -6.74 -0.41
C GLU A 208 -0.68 -7.37 -0.47
N VAL A 209 -0.55 -8.54 0.12
CA VAL A 209 0.72 -9.22 0.38
C VAL A 209 1.52 -9.55 -0.88
N ASP A 210 0.86 -9.84 -1.99
CA ASP A 210 1.48 -10.05 -3.30
C ASP A 210 2.17 -8.78 -3.81
N SER A 211 1.53 -7.63 -3.66
CA SER A 211 2.14 -6.36 -4.05
C SER A 211 3.38 -6.04 -3.21
N ILE A 212 3.29 -6.16 -1.89
CA ILE A 212 4.37 -5.77 -0.98
C ILE A 212 5.52 -6.79 -0.94
N LEU A 213 5.20 -8.09 -0.88
CA LEU A 213 6.19 -9.14 -0.68
C LEU A 213 6.70 -9.81 -1.96
N ILE A 214 6.04 -9.59 -3.10
CA ILE A 214 6.48 -10.10 -4.42
C ILE A 214 6.86 -8.93 -5.33
N ASP A 215 5.89 -8.11 -5.75
CA ASP A 215 6.11 -7.06 -6.75
C ASP A 215 7.15 -6.03 -6.31
N GLU A 216 7.04 -5.54 -5.08
CA GLU A 216 7.94 -4.52 -4.51
C GLU A 216 9.03 -5.11 -3.60
N ALA A 217 9.10 -6.43 -3.47
CA ALA A 217 9.96 -7.11 -2.48
C ALA A 217 11.42 -6.71 -2.53
N ARG A 218 11.96 -6.47 -3.73
CA ARG A 218 13.36 -6.12 -3.98
C ARG A 218 13.63 -4.61 -4.04
N THR A 219 12.60 -3.80 -3.95
CA THR A 219 12.75 -2.34 -3.91
C THR A 219 13.45 -1.93 -2.62
N PRO A 220 14.61 -1.28 -2.69
CA PRO A 220 15.33 -0.87 -1.50
C PRO A 220 14.75 0.41 -0.91
N LEU A 221 14.56 0.42 0.39
CA LEU A 221 14.42 1.63 1.17
C LEU A 221 15.82 2.16 1.48
N ILE A 222 16.07 3.44 1.24
CA ILE A 222 17.40 4.03 1.34
C ILE A 222 17.32 5.29 2.20
N ILE A 223 18.18 5.38 3.21
CA ILE A 223 18.48 6.63 3.92
C ILE A 223 19.83 7.14 3.44
N SER A 224 19.84 8.37 2.94
CA SER A 224 21.04 9.03 2.44
C SER A 224 21.45 10.17 3.36
N GLY A 225 22.76 10.38 3.50
CA GLY A 225 23.37 11.52 4.14
C GLY A 225 24.15 12.38 3.15
N VAL A 226 24.60 13.54 3.60
CA VAL A 226 25.41 14.45 2.79
C VAL A 226 26.83 13.89 2.69
N GLY A 227 27.31 13.65 1.47
CA GLY A 227 28.69 13.28 1.20
C GLY A 227 29.68 14.46 1.41
N GLU A 228 30.95 14.12 1.64
CA GLU A 228 31.99 15.12 1.93
C GLU A 228 32.60 15.79 0.67
N GLU A 229 32.13 15.49 -0.54
CA GLU A 229 32.82 15.86 -1.77
C GLU A 229 32.59 17.30 -2.27
N SER A 230 33.65 17.85 -2.88
CA SER A 230 33.68 19.19 -3.45
C SER A 230 32.92 19.30 -4.75
N THR A 231 31.99 20.25 -4.84
CA THR A 231 31.22 20.56 -6.07
C THR A 231 32.08 21.16 -7.20
N GLN A 232 33.30 21.61 -6.90
CA GLN A 232 34.21 22.26 -7.88
C GLN A 232 34.63 21.32 -9.02
N HIS A 233 34.82 20.04 -8.75
CA HIS A 233 35.18 19.07 -9.78
C HIS A 233 34.06 18.89 -10.83
N TYR A 234 32.80 18.85 -10.42
CA TYR A 234 31.69 18.76 -11.36
C TYR A 234 31.63 19.94 -12.32
N GLN A 235 31.85 21.16 -11.83
CA GLN A 235 31.91 22.39 -12.66
C GLN A 235 33.08 22.32 -13.63
N ARG A 236 34.28 21.93 -13.16
CA ARG A 236 35.47 21.79 -13.99
C ARG A 236 35.27 20.84 -15.16
N PHE A 237 34.71 19.66 -14.89
CA PHE A 237 34.47 18.67 -15.94
C PHE A 237 33.29 19.01 -16.85
N ALA A 238 32.26 19.71 -16.37
CA ALA A 238 31.19 20.22 -17.21
C ALA A 238 31.69 21.21 -18.27
N GLN A 239 32.75 22.01 -17.94
CA GLN A 239 33.41 22.91 -18.89
C GLN A 239 34.41 22.20 -19.81
N LEU A 240 34.99 21.07 -19.37
CA LEU A 240 36.00 20.33 -20.11
C LEU A 240 35.35 19.45 -21.21
N VAL A 241 34.28 18.75 -20.87
CA VAL A 241 33.63 17.75 -21.75
C VAL A 241 33.20 18.28 -23.10
N PRO A 242 32.66 19.51 -23.25
CA PRO A 242 32.35 20.09 -24.57
C PRO A 242 33.52 20.24 -25.53
N ARG A 243 34.78 20.17 -25.02
CA ARG A 243 36.00 20.21 -25.84
C ARG A 243 36.35 18.83 -26.43
N LEU A 244 35.75 17.78 -25.94
CA LEU A 244 35.96 16.39 -26.41
C LEU A 244 35.07 16.10 -27.62
N LYS A 245 35.61 15.33 -28.56
CA LYS A 245 34.89 14.96 -29.77
C LYS A 245 34.46 13.48 -29.71
N ARG A 246 33.17 13.23 -29.97
CA ARG A 246 32.63 11.87 -30.08
C ARG A 246 33.35 11.11 -31.18
N ASP A 247 33.59 9.82 -30.99
CA ASP A 247 34.26 8.88 -31.88
C ASP A 247 35.74 9.17 -32.16
N VAL A 248 36.29 10.22 -31.52
CA VAL A 248 37.72 10.54 -31.49
C VAL A 248 38.25 10.39 -30.06
N HIS A 249 37.67 11.12 -29.12
CA HIS A 249 38.12 11.17 -27.74
C HIS A 249 37.32 10.23 -26.81
N TYR A 250 36.08 9.90 -27.19
CA TYR A 250 35.22 8.99 -26.44
C TYR A 250 34.22 8.29 -27.36
N THR A 251 33.75 7.10 -26.93
CA THR A 251 32.67 6.35 -27.57
C THR A 251 31.46 6.27 -26.67
N VAL A 252 30.26 6.20 -27.27
CA VAL A 252 28.99 6.11 -26.56
C VAL A 252 28.25 4.86 -27.02
N ASP A 253 27.89 3.99 -26.08
CA ASP A 253 26.95 2.91 -26.31
C ASP A 253 25.59 3.32 -25.71
N GLU A 254 24.68 3.77 -26.58
CA GLU A 254 23.34 4.22 -26.18
C GLU A 254 22.48 3.07 -25.64
N LYS A 255 22.71 1.85 -26.13
CA LYS A 255 21.95 0.67 -25.72
C LYS A 255 22.38 0.17 -24.33
N ALA A 256 23.68 0.15 -24.08
CA ALA A 256 24.24 -0.19 -22.77
C ALA A 256 24.26 1.00 -21.81
N ARG A 257 23.94 2.21 -22.26
CA ARG A 257 24.03 3.48 -21.51
C ARG A 257 25.42 3.70 -20.90
N THR A 258 26.47 3.41 -21.66
CA THR A 258 27.85 3.56 -21.23
C THR A 258 28.63 4.52 -22.12
N VAL A 259 29.63 5.13 -21.53
CA VAL A 259 30.60 6.01 -22.23
C VAL A 259 32.01 5.56 -21.85
N ALA A 260 32.90 5.46 -22.81
CA ALA A 260 34.28 5.11 -22.60
C ALA A 260 35.22 6.08 -23.33
N LEU A 261 36.35 6.45 -22.69
CA LEU A 261 37.40 7.20 -23.35
C LEU A 261 38.15 6.29 -24.35
N THR A 262 38.60 6.89 -25.44
CA THR A 262 39.62 6.30 -26.32
C THR A 262 41.02 6.57 -25.76
N GLU A 263 42.03 5.90 -26.29
CA GLU A 263 43.45 6.20 -25.94
C GLU A 263 43.79 7.66 -26.25
N GLU A 264 43.35 8.18 -27.42
CA GLU A 264 43.55 9.58 -27.79
C GLU A 264 42.80 10.53 -26.84
N GLY A 265 41.59 10.17 -26.41
CA GLY A 265 40.80 10.93 -25.44
C GLY A 265 41.45 10.98 -24.07
N THR A 266 41.99 9.86 -23.63
CA THR A 266 42.72 9.77 -22.35
C THR A 266 43.95 10.69 -22.36
N ALA A 267 44.79 10.59 -23.38
CA ALA A 267 45.98 11.42 -23.52
C ALA A 267 45.62 12.94 -23.63
N TYR A 268 44.54 13.25 -24.33
CA TYR A 268 44.07 14.63 -24.45
C TYR A 268 43.58 15.20 -23.11
N VAL A 269 42.84 14.42 -22.33
CA VAL A 269 42.35 14.86 -21.00
C VAL A 269 43.50 14.97 -20.00
N GLU A 270 44.44 14.04 -19.97
CA GLU A 270 45.64 14.08 -19.12
C GLU A 270 46.44 15.36 -19.37
N LYS A 271 46.61 15.70 -20.63
CA LYS A 271 47.26 16.96 -21.02
C LYS A 271 46.48 18.20 -20.55
N LEU A 272 45.15 18.20 -20.66
CA LEU A 272 44.31 19.33 -20.21
C LEU A 272 44.29 19.46 -18.70
N LEU A 273 44.38 18.36 -17.97
CA LEU A 273 44.39 18.37 -16.51
C LEU A 273 45.78 18.59 -15.92
N GLY A 274 46.85 18.38 -16.73
CA GLY A 274 48.23 18.46 -16.28
C GLY A 274 48.67 17.32 -15.36
N ILE A 275 48.13 16.13 -15.60
CA ILE A 275 48.42 14.91 -14.83
C ILE A 275 49.14 13.88 -15.71
N GLU A 276 49.87 12.97 -15.10
CA GLU A 276 50.64 11.93 -15.82
C GLU A 276 49.74 10.78 -16.30
N SER A 277 48.78 10.35 -15.49
CA SER A 277 47.90 9.24 -15.81
C SER A 277 46.54 9.35 -15.12
N LEU A 278 45.45 9.17 -15.86
CA LEU A 278 44.05 9.13 -15.35
C LEU A 278 43.72 7.83 -14.61
N VAL A 279 44.51 6.77 -14.85
CA VAL A 279 44.26 5.44 -14.26
C VAL A 279 45.02 5.20 -12.96
N ASP A 280 45.88 6.13 -12.56
CA ASP A 280 46.56 6.07 -11.29
C ASP A 280 45.61 6.21 -10.10
N GLU A 281 45.91 5.55 -9.01
CA GLU A 281 45.06 5.51 -7.81
C GLU A 281 44.70 6.93 -7.29
N GLU A 282 45.64 7.86 -7.37
CA GLU A 282 45.46 9.26 -6.99
C GLU A 282 44.44 10.01 -7.89
N ASN A 283 44.32 9.61 -9.16
CA ASN A 283 43.49 10.25 -10.17
C ASN A 283 42.17 9.50 -10.45
N PHE A 284 41.94 8.37 -9.79
CA PHE A 284 40.73 7.56 -9.99
C PHE A 284 39.44 8.37 -9.82
N ARG A 285 39.40 9.28 -8.86
CA ARG A 285 38.27 10.18 -8.65
C ARG A 285 38.05 11.15 -9.80
N LEU A 286 39.13 11.67 -10.41
CA LEU A 286 39.02 12.57 -11.56
C LEU A 286 38.43 11.85 -12.78
N ASN A 287 38.82 10.60 -12.99
CA ASN A 287 38.25 9.78 -14.03
C ASN A 287 36.75 9.53 -13.80
N HIS A 288 36.33 9.30 -12.56
CA HIS A 288 34.93 9.16 -12.21
C HIS A 288 34.11 10.42 -12.57
N TYR A 289 34.57 11.62 -12.15
CA TYR A 289 33.90 12.90 -12.51
C TYR A 289 33.82 13.10 -14.02
N LEU A 290 34.87 12.76 -14.75
CA LEU A 290 34.91 12.85 -16.20
C LEU A 290 33.86 11.95 -16.87
N ILE A 291 33.78 10.69 -16.45
CA ILE A 291 32.81 9.74 -17.00
C ILE A 291 31.38 10.19 -16.69
N GLN A 292 31.08 10.68 -15.48
CA GLN A 292 29.77 11.19 -15.14
C GLN A 292 29.41 12.46 -15.95
N ALA A 293 30.37 13.36 -16.16
CA ALA A 293 30.17 14.52 -17.01
C ALA A 293 29.91 14.13 -18.47
N LEU A 294 30.65 13.15 -19.01
CA LEU A 294 30.41 12.60 -20.35
C LEU A 294 29.02 11.98 -20.47
N LYS A 295 28.60 11.16 -19.50
CA LYS A 295 27.23 10.60 -19.46
C LYS A 295 26.18 11.70 -19.45
N ALA A 296 26.33 12.71 -18.61
CA ALA A 296 25.40 13.83 -18.53
C ALA A 296 25.24 14.56 -19.86
N HIS A 297 26.33 14.75 -20.61
CA HIS A 297 26.32 15.45 -21.88
C HIS A 297 25.85 14.62 -23.07
N THR A 298 26.04 13.30 -23.04
CA THR A 298 25.82 12.43 -24.20
C THR A 298 24.55 11.57 -24.11
N LEU A 299 24.25 11.05 -22.91
CA LEU A 299 23.16 10.10 -22.69
C LEU A 299 21.91 10.72 -22.08
N PHE A 300 22.05 11.87 -21.40
CA PHE A 300 20.93 12.52 -20.71
C PHE A 300 20.57 13.86 -21.35
N GLN A 301 19.34 13.98 -21.82
CA GLN A 301 18.85 15.16 -22.53
C GLN A 301 17.79 15.90 -21.73
N ARG A 302 17.91 17.22 -21.67
CA ARG A 302 16.91 18.10 -21.10
C ARG A 302 15.58 17.93 -21.83
N ASP A 303 14.48 18.04 -21.08
CA ASP A 303 13.09 17.90 -21.54
C ASP A 303 12.71 16.48 -22.04
N ARG A 304 13.63 15.51 -21.91
CA ARG A 304 13.40 14.10 -22.15
C ARG A 304 13.66 13.26 -20.89
N ASP A 305 14.88 13.28 -20.40
CA ASP A 305 15.30 12.48 -19.23
C ASP A 305 15.17 13.27 -17.92
N TYR A 306 15.19 14.58 -18.01
CA TYR A 306 15.01 15.50 -16.88
C TYR A 306 14.52 16.88 -17.37
N VAL A 307 13.95 17.65 -16.45
CA VAL A 307 13.61 19.06 -16.66
C VAL A 307 14.37 19.94 -15.67
N VAL A 308 14.54 21.23 -16.03
CA VAL A 308 15.07 22.23 -15.11
C VAL A 308 13.92 23.16 -14.71
N LYS A 309 13.58 23.15 -13.43
CA LYS A 309 12.50 23.96 -12.87
C LYS A 309 12.92 24.55 -11.53
N ASP A 310 12.68 25.83 -11.33
CA ASP A 310 13.00 26.56 -10.09
C ASP A 310 14.48 26.41 -9.66
N GLY A 311 15.40 26.34 -10.62
CA GLY A 311 16.83 26.16 -10.38
C GLY A 311 17.24 24.75 -9.95
N GLN A 312 16.36 23.76 -10.14
CA GLN A 312 16.61 22.36 -9.80
C GLN A 312 16.45 21.46 -11.02
N VAL A 313 17.28 20.41 -11.08
CA VAL A 313 17.13 19.30 -12.03
C VAL A 313 16.15 18.28 -11.45
N ILE A 314 15.06 18.01 -12.17
CA ILE A 314 14.01 17.07 -11.76
C ILE A 314 13.96 15.96 -12.79
N ILE A 315 14.08 14.70 -12.33
CA ILE A 315 14.04 13.51 -13.18
C ILE A 315 12.66 13.35 -13.79
N VAL A 316 12.61 12.97 -15.07
CA VAL A 316 11.41 12.51 -15.76
C VAL A 316 11.42 10.98 -15.78
N ASP A 317 10.36 10.35 -15.29
CA ASP A 317 10.22 8.91 -15.33
C ASP A 317 10.07 8.41 -16.77
N GLU A 318 10.90 7.48 -17.18
CA GLU A 318 10.98 6.98 -18.57
C GLU A 318 9.67 6.32 -19.04
N PHE A 319 8.92 5.69 -18.12
CA PHE A 319 7.71 4.95 -18.47
C PHE A 319 6.44 5.79 -18.35
N THR A 320 6.39 6.70 -17.38
CA THR A 320 5.18 7.47 -17.10
C THR A 320 5.25 8.91 -17.56
N GLY A 321 6.44 9.43 -17.89
CA GLY A 321 6.66 10.83 -18.22
C GLY A 321 6.46 11.79 -17.02
N ARG A 322 6.32 11.27 -15.79
CA ARG A 322 6.06 12.06 -14.58
C ARG A 322 7.35 12.68 -14.04
N LEU A 323 7.20 13.86 -13.44
CA LEU A 323 8.28 14.49 -12.70
C LEU A 323 8.48 13.78 -11.35
N MET A 324 9.70 13.33 -11.11
CA MET A 324 10.08 12.61 -9.90
C MET A 324 10.75 13.56 -8.90
N PHE A 325 9.95 14.31 -8.16
CA PHE A 325 10.46 15.23 -7.16
C PHE A 325 11.18 14.49 -6.02
N GLY A 326 12.31 15.05 -5.57
CA GLY A 326 13.11 14.48 -4.49
C GLY A 326 13.96 13.26 -4.87
N ARG A 327 13.82 12.72 -6.08
CA ARG A 327 14.70 11.67 -6.59
C ARG A 327 15.90 12.26 -7.31
N ARG A 328 17.04 11.60 -7.18
CA ARG A 328 18.32 11.99 -7.80
C ARG A 328 18.98 10.77 -8.43
N TYR A 329 19.69 10.99 -9.54
CA TYR A 329 20.56 9.94 -10.09
C TYR A 329 21.73 9.68 -9.14
N SER A 330 22.15 8.43 -9.04
CA SER A 330 23.27 7.99 -8.20
C SER A 330 24.64 8.32 -8.80
N ASP A 331 25.66 8.05 -8.00
CA ASP A 331 27.08 8.04 -8.41
C ASP A 331 27.59 9.37 -9.00
N GLY A 332 27.06 10.50 -8.55
CA GLY A 332 27.48 11.82 -9.03
C GLY A 332 26.90 12.24 -10.36
N LEU A 333 26.06 11.42 -11.01
CA LEU A 333 25.44 11.75 -12.29
C LEU A 333 24.49 12.95 -12.18
N HIS A 334 23.70 13.02 -11.11
CA HIS A 334 22.79 14.14 -10.91
C HIS A 334 23.54 15.47 -10.77
N GLN A 335 24.63 15.47 -10.01
CA GLN A 335 25.54 16.61 -9.86
C GLN A 335 26.19 16.99 -11.18
N ALA A 336 26.57 16.02 -11.99
CA ALA A 336 27.12 16.26 -13.33
C ALA A 336 26.08 16.92 -14.26
N ILE A 337 24.81 16.55 -14.15
CA ILE A 337 23.72 17.19 -14.89
C ILE A 337 23.46 18.61 -14.36
N GLU A 338 23.45 18.82 -13.04
CA GLU A 338 23.33 20.14 -12.44
C GLU A 338 24.46 21.08 -12.92
N ALA A 339 25.70 20.57 -12.97
CA ALA A 339 26.85 21.31 -13.49
C ALA A 339 26.70 21.62 -15.00
N LYS A 340 26.22 20.66 -15.79
CA LYS A 340 25.93 20.85 -17.21
C LYS A 340 24.91 21.98 -17.44
N GLU A 341 23.85 22.01 -16.64
CA GLU A 341 22.75 22.98 -16.75
C GLU A 341 23.07 24.34 -16.06
N GLY A 342 24.20 24.43 -15.37
CA GLY A 342 24.61 25.66 -14.70
C GLY A 342 23.74 26.04 -13.50
N VAL A 343 23.01 25.06 -12.92
CA VAL A 343 22.23 25.25 -11.70
C VAL A 343 23.08 24.97 -10.47
N ARG A 344 22.54 25.24 -9.28
CA ARG A 344 23.24 24.95 -8.02
C ARG A 344 23.49 23.44 -7.93
N ILE A 345 24.75 23.06 -7.73
CA ILE A 345 25.15 21.66 -7.53
C ILE A 345 24.95 21.32 -6.05
N GLU A 346 24.06 20.37 -5.77
CA GLU A 346 23.91 19.86 -4.43
C GLU A 346 24.97 18.78 -4.14
N ARG A 347 25.39 18.69 -2.89
CA ARG A 347 26.41 17.73 -2.48
C ARG A 347 25.95 16.31 -2.79
N GLU A 348 26.87 15.44 -3.11
CA GLU A 348 26.62 14.04 -3.34
C GLU A 348 25.98 13.40 -2.10
N SER A 349 24.97 12.55 -2.30
CA SER A 349 24.36 11.82 -1.21
C SER A 349 25.06 10.48 -1.02
N GLN A 350 25.49 10.24 0.21
CA GLN A 350 26.03 8.93 0.60
C GLN A 350 24.92 8.06 1.19
N THR A 351 24.79 6.81 0.73
CA THR A 351 23.88 5.85 1.33
C THR A 351 24.36 5.50 2.73
N LEU A 352 23.56 5.82 3.74
CA LEU A 352 23.86 5.53 5.14
C LEU A 352 23.27 4.20 5.60
N ALA A 353 22.05 3.89 5.14
CA ALA A 353 21.35 2.65 5.47
C ALA A 353 20.43 2.23 4.34
N THR A 354 20.27 0.95 4.13
CA THR A 354 19.36 0.39 3.14
C THR A 354 18.81 -0.95 3.58
N ILE A 355 17.56 -1.24 3.23
CA ILE A 355 16.93 -2.55 3.38
C ILE A 355 15.86 -2.73 2.30
N THR A 356 15.65 -3.95 1.84
CA THR A 356 14.51 -4.30 0.99
C THR A 356 13.30 -4.72 1.84
N PHE A 357 12.08 -4.61 1.31
CA PHE A 357 10.89 -5.13 1.99
C PHE A 357 11.03 -6.63 2.28
N GLN A 358 11.54 -7.39 1.34
CA GLN A 358 11.80 -8.82 1.51
C GLN A 358 12.63 -9.10 2.76
N ASN A 359 13.74 -8.40 2.95
CA ASN A 359 14.61 -8.60 4.10
C ASN A 359 13.98 -8.11 5.40
N TYR A 360 13.27 -6.99 5.36
CA TYR A 360 12.60 -6.44 6.53
C TYR A 360 11.51 -7.38 7.06
N PHE A 361 10.57 -7.81 6.22
CA PHE A 361 9.45 -8.65 6.66
C PHE A 361 9.86 -10.06 7.09
N ARG A 362 10.97 -10.58 6.56
CA ARG A 362 11.55 -11.85 7.03
C ARG A 362 12.07 -11.83 8.47
N MET A 363 12.22 -10.67 9.08
CA MET A 363 12.67 -10.53 10.47
C MET A 363 11.55 -10.72 11.50
N TYR A 364 10.29 -10.65 11.09
CA TYR A 364 9.18 -10.94 11.99
C TYR A 364 9.20 -12.41 12.41
N LYS A 365 8.95 -12.66 13.69
CA LYS A 365 8.87 -14.04 14.23
C LYS A 365 7.71 -14.82 13.61
N LYS A 366 6.59 -14.13 13.34
CA LYS A 366 5.45 -14.65 12.61
C LYS A 366 4.98 -13.61 11.59
N LEU A 367 4.82 -14.05 10.37
CA LEU A 367 4.38 -13.25 9.24
C LEU A 367 3.16 -13.91 8.60
N ALA A 368 2.13 -13.14 8.34
CA ALA A 368 0.95 -13.56 7.60
C ALA A 368 0.60 -12.52 6.56
N GLY A 369 -0.22 -12.89 5.60
CA GLY A 369 -0.65 -11.97 4.56
C GLY A 369 -2.03 -12.30 4.01
N MET A 370 -2.65 -11.31 3.40
CA MET A 370 -3.95 -11.44 2.75
C MET A 370 -3.98 -10.65 1.45
N THR A 371 -4.65 -11.22 0.45
CA THR A 371 -4.89 -10.57 -0.86
C THR A 371 -5.97 -11.34 -1.61
N GLY A 372 -6.43 -10.80 -2.72
CA GLY A 372 -7.35 -11.50 -3.64
C GLY A 372 -6.65 -12.37 -4.70
N THR A 373 -5.31 -12.35 -4.78
CA THR A 373 -4.52 -12.84 -5.95
C THR A 373 -3.17 -13.44 -5.56
N ALA A 374 -3.09 -14.31 -4.56
CA ALA A 374 -1.81 -14.87 -4.09
C ALA A 374 -1.44 -16.23 -4.70
N LYS A 375 -2.40 -17.01 -5.16
CA LYS A 375 -2.18 -18.41 -5.55
C LYS A 375 -1.19 -18.58 -6.69
N THR A 376 -1.14 -17.65 -7.62
CA THR A 376 -0.18 -17.65 -8.74
C THR A 376 1.26 -17.55 -8.28
N GLU A 377 1.49 -16.88 -7.14
CA GLU A 377 2.82 -16.61 -6.58
C GLU A 377 3.16 -17.51 -5.38
N GLU A 378 2.37 -18.58 -5.15
CA GLU A 378 2.54 -19.47 -3.98
C GLU A 378 3.94 -20.07 -3.87
N GLU A 379 4.54 -20.43 -4.98
CA GLU A 379 5.91 -20.99 -5.00
C GLU A 379 6.93 -19.97 -4.48
N GLU A 380 6.82 -18.70 -4.87
CA GLU A 380 7.71 -17.65 -4.42
C GLU A 380 7.48 -17.34 -2.93
N PHE A 381 6.24 -17.26 -2.48
CA PHE A 381 5.93 -17.10 -1.04
C PHE A 381 6.52 -18.22 -0.19
N ARG A 382 6.43 -19.45 -0.67
CA ARG A 382 6.98 -20.62 0.03
C ARG A 382 8.52 -20.58 0.09
N ASN A 383 9.16 -20.30 -1.04
CA ASN A 383 10.61 -20.33 -1.15
C ASN A 383 11.29 -19.20 -0.37
N ILE A 384 10.69 -17.99 -0.34
CA ILE A 384 11.29 -16.81 0.26
C ILE A 384 10.88 -16.63 1.72
N TYR A 385 9.58 -16.81 2.02
CA TYR A 385 9.01 -16.51 3.34
C TYR A 385 8.56 -17.74 4.12
N GLY A 386 8.54 -18.92 3.51
CA GLY A 386 8.05 -20.14 4.13
C GLY A 386 6.53 -20.16 4.33
N MET A 387 5.80 -19.35 3.58
CA MET A 387 4.34 -19.24 3.66
C MET A 387 3.67 -19.95 2.49
N ASP A 388 2.63 -20.72 2.76
CA ASP A 388 1.72 -21.24 1.73
C ASP A 388 0.43 -20.42 1.62
N VAL A 389 -0.30 -20.64 0.55
CA VAL A 389 -1.52 -19.90 0.24
C VAL A 389 -2.73 -20.81 0.42
N VAL A 390 -3.70 -20.34 1.20
CA VAL A 390 -5.00 -20.99 1.37
C VAL A 390 -6.07 -20.15 0.68
N GLU A 391 -6.72 -20.74 -0.32
CA GLU A 391 -7.84 -20.11 -1.02
C GLU A 391 -9.12 -20.26 -0.21
N ILE A 392 -9.58 -19.17 0.40
CA ILE A 392 -10.80 -19.15 1.21
C ILE A 392 -12.02 -19.01 0.28
N PRO A 393 -13.06 -19.86 0.43
CA PRO A 393 -14.28 -19.73 -0.35
C PRO A 393 -15.00 -18.42 -0.04
N THR A 394 -15.76 -17.91 -1.00
CA THR A 394 -16.60 -16.73 -0.79
C THR A 394 -17.81 -17.05 0.08
N HIS A 395 -18.31 -16.07 0.85
CA HIS A 395 -19.50 -16.22 1.70
C HIS A 395 -20.74 -16.59 0.90
N LYS A 396 -20.93 -15.92 -0.25
CA LYS A 396 -21.99 -16.23 -1.21
C LYS A 396 -21.38 -16.68 -2.53
N PRO A 397 -22.09 -17.51 -3.33
CA PRO A 397 -21.61 -17.86 -4.66
C PRO A 397 -21.27 -16.61 -5.48
N MET A 398 -20.13 -16.63 -6.16
CA MET A 398 -19.72 -15.57 -7.06
C MET A 398 -20.63 -15.58 -8.30
N ILE A 399 -21.34 -14.46 -8.52
CA ILE A 399 -22.24 -14.29 -9.65
C ILE A 399 -21.65 -13.40 -10.75
N ARG A 400 -20.43 -12.88 -10.56
CA ARG A 400 -19.73 -12.10 -11.57
C ARG A 400 -19.40 -12.98 -12.77
N GLU A 401 -19.71 -12.49 -13.95
CA GLU A 401 -19.34 -13.09 -15.23
C GLU A 401 -18.05 -12.47 -15.73
N ASP A 402 -17.00 -13.28 -15.87
CA ASP A 402 -15.72 -12.85 -16.41
C ASP A 402 -15.68 -13.22 -17.90
N TYR A 403 -15.80 -12.21 -18.78
CA TYR A 403 -15.73 -12.42 -20.21
C TYR A 403 -14.30 -12.68 -20.66
N PRO A 404 -14.11 -13.51 -21.73
CA PRO A 404 -12.78 -13.74 -22.30
C PRO A 404 -12.21 -12.48 -22.94
N ASP A 405 -10.89 -12.43 -23.02
CA ASP A 405 -10.18 -11.34 -23.68
C ASP A 405 -10.58 -11.18 -25.13
N VAL A 406 -10.76 -9.95 -25.58
CA VAL A 406 -11.05 -9.61 -26.97
C VAL A 406 -9.82 -8.97 -27.63
N VAL A 407 -9.33 -9.62 -28.68
CA VAL A 407 -8.13 -9.19 -29.39
C VAL A 407 -8.51 -8.37 -30.62
N TYR A 408 -7.90 -7.19 -30.75
CA TYR A 408 -8.10 -6.28 -31.88
C TYR A 408 -6.83 -6.16 -32.73
N LYS A 409 -7.00 -5.95 -34.01
CA LYS A 409 -5.89 -5.77 -34.97
C LYS A 409 -5.08 -4.51 -34.69
N THR A 410 -5.73 -3.45 -34.22
CA THR A 410 -5.09 -2.17 -33.92
C THR A 410 -5.60 -1.60 -32.59
N GLN A 411 -4.77 -0.79 -31.95
CA GLN A 411 -5.13 -0.09 -30.72
C GLN A 411 -6.33 0.86 -30.93
N GLU A 412 -6.42 1.49 -32.10
CA GLU A 412 -7.55 2.38 -32.43
C GLU A 412 -8.87 1.64 -32.55
N ALA A 413 -8.85 0.43 -33.15
CA ALA A 413 -10.03 -0.42 -33.22
C ALA A 413 -10.47 -0.86 -31.83
N LYS A 414 -9.53 -1.23 -30.94
CA LYS A 414 -9.79 -1.53 -29.54
C LYS A 414 -10.47 -0.36 -28.84
N PHE A 415 -9.92 0.84 -28.93
CA PHE A 415 -10.49 2.01 -28.24
C PHE A 415 -11.88 2.38 -28.76
N ARG A 416 -12.13 2.27 -30.07
CA ARG A 416 -13.48 2.46 -30.62
C ARG A 416 -14.49 1.47 -30.02
N ALA A 417 -14.11 0.18 -29.95
CA ALA A 417 -14.98 -0.84 -29.35
C ALA A 417 -15.24 -0.58 -27.86
N VAL A 418 -14.22 -0.17 -27.11
CA VAL A 418 -14.37 0.22 -25.68
C VAL A 418 -15.36 1.38 -25.53
N ILE A 419 -15.25 2.41 -26.37
CA ILE A 419 -16.17 3.56 -26.33
C ILE A 419 -17.62 3.15 -26.66
N GLU A 420 -17.84 2.27 -27.63
CA GLU A 420 -19.18 1.75 -27.94
C GLU A 420 -19.76 0.96 -26.76
N GLU A 421 -18.99 0.07 -26.15
CA GLU A 421 -19.43 -0.70 -24.99
C GLU A 421 -19.75 0.20 -23.78
N ILE A 422 -18.94 1.23 -23.52
CA ILE A 422 -19.23 2.23 -22.49
C ILE A 422 -20.54 2.96 -22.81
N ALA A 423 -20.76 3.35 -24.06
CA ALA A 423 -21.99 4.04 -24.47
C ALA A 423 -23.24 3.17 -24.27
N GLU A 424 -23.16 1.89 -24.62
CA GLU A 424 -24.25 0.93 -24.41
C GLU A 424 -24.57 0.73 -22.92
N CYS A 425 -23.55 0.54 -22.09
CA CYS A 425 -23.71 0.40 -20.64
C CYS A 425 -24.31 1.67 -20.01
N HIS A 426 -23.78 2.83 -20.40
CA HIS A 426 -24.28 4.12 -19.90
C HIS A 426 -25.74 4.35 -20.29
N ALA A 427 -26.15 4.03 -21.51
CA ALA A 427 -27.53 4.12 -21.97
C ALA A 427 -28.49 3.22 -21.17
N LYS A 428 -28.02 2.06 -20.71
CA LYS A 428 -28.76 1.16 -19.81
C LYS A 428 -28.77 1.66 -18.34
N GLY A 429 -28.01 2.70 -18.02
CA GLY A 429 -27.80 3.16 -16.65
C GLY A 429 -26.85 2.29 -15.83
N GLN A 430 -26.12 1.39 -16.46
CA GLN A 430 -25.13 0.53 -15.83
C GLN A 430 -23.85 1.33 -15.56
N PRO A 431 -23.32 1.35 -14.32
CA PRO A 431 -22.03 2.00 -14.04
C PRO A 431 -20.89 1.24 -14.69
N VAL A 432 -19.89 1.98 -15.17
CA VAL A 432 -18.71 1.44 -15.86
C VAL A 432 -17.43 1.92 -15.21
N LEU A 433 -16.55 0.99 -14.86
CA LEU A 433 -15.20 1.28 -14.42
C LEU A 433 -14.21 0.83 -15.51
N VAL A 434 -13.44 1.78 -16.04
CA VAL A 434 -12.46 1.54 -17.11
C VAL A 434 -11.05 1.55 -16.52
N GLY A 435 -10.40 0.39 -16.47
CA GLY A 435 -9.01 0.27 -16.05
C GLY A 435 -8.04 0.53 -17.22
N THR A 436 -7.03 1.35 -17.00
CA THR A 436 -5.98 1.64 -17.99
C THR A 436 -4.59 1.42 -17.40
N VAL A 437 -3.61 1.14 -18.26
CA VAL A 437 -2.23 0.91 -17.85
C VAL A 437 -1.41 2.19 -17.72
N SER A 438 -1.89 3.32 -18.29
CA SER A 438 -1.17 4.60 -18.27
C SER A 438 -2.12 5.79 -18.23
N ILE A 439 -1.60 6.92 -17.72
CA ILE A 439 -2.32 8.20 -17.72
C ILE A 439 -2.64 8.66 -19.14
N GLU A 440 -1.70 8.50 -20.07
CA GLU A 440 -1.87 8.86 -21.46
C GLU A 440 -3.07 8.13 -22.09
N THR A 441 -3.18 6.82 -21.82
CA THR A 441 -4.33 6.02 -22.28
C THR A 441 -5.63 6.52 -21.66
N SER A 442 -5.63 6.87 -20.37
CA SER A 442 -6.80 7.45 -19.69
C SER A 442 -7.24 8.76 -20.31
N GLU A 443 -6.31 9.65 -20.62
CA GLU A 443 -6.58 10.94 -21.26
C GLU A 443 -7.11 10.78 -22.68
N LYS A 444 -6.56 9.84 -23.45
CA LYS A 444 -7.01 9.52 -24.80
C LYS A 444 -8.45 9.00 -24.80
N LEU A 445 -8.78 8.06 -23.93
CA LEU A 445 -10.16 7.56 -23.78
C LEU A 445 -11.10 8.65 -23.28
N SER A 446 -10.67 9.48 -22.34
CA SER A 446 -11.45 10.65 -21.89
C SER A 446 -11.78 11.61 -23.00
N ALA A 447 -10.82 11.94 -23.87
CA ALA A 447 -11.04 12.78 -25.04
C ALA A 447 -12.06 12.18 -26.01
N MET A 448 -12.03 10.86 -26.20
CA MET A 448 -12.98 10.13 -27.06
C MET A 448 -14.40 10.14 -26.45
N LEU A 449 -14.53 9.93 -25.14
CA LEU A 449 -15.83 10.00 -24.43
C LEU A 449 -16.41 11.41 -24.46
N LYS A 450 -15.58 12.45 -24.30
CA LYS A 450 -16.02 13.86 -24.45
C LYS A 450 -16.60 14.14 -25.83
N LYS A 451 -15.94 13.65 -26.90
CA LYS A 451 -16.45 13.77 -28.30
C LYS A 451 -17.80 13.06 -28.48
N ARG A 452 -18.03 11.98 -27.73
CA ARG A 452 -19.28 11.23 -27.76
C ARG A 452 -20.37 11.82 -26.85
N GLY A 453 -20.04 12.85 -26.05
CA GLY A 453 -20.96 13.49 -25.12
C GLY A 453 -21.30 12.64 -23.88
N ILE A 454 -20.46 11.68 -23.51
CA ILE A 454 -20.65 10.82 -22.33
C ILE A 454 -19.98 11.46 -21.12
N PRO A 455 -20.75 11.85 -20.07
CA PRO A 455 -20.19 12.35 -18.82
C PRO A 455 -19.36 11.28 -18.13
N HIS A 456 -18.16 11.63 -17.65
CA HIS A 456 -17.27 10.69 -16.99
C HIS A 456 -16.32 11.39 -16.03
N GLN A 457 -15.72 10.62 -15.15
CA GLN A 457 -14.67 11.04 -14.23
C GLN A 457 -13.36 10.32 -14.59
N VAL A 458 -12.23 11.03 -14.45
CA VAL A 458 -10.90 10.47 -14.67
C VAL A 458 -10.12 10.56 -13.36
N LEU A 459 -9.62 9.43 -12.88
CA LEU A 459 -8.77 9.36 -11.71
C LEU A 459 -7.31 9.51 -12.13
N ASN A 460 -6.69 10.58 -11.65
CA ASN A 460 -5.26 10.83 -11.79
C ASN A 460 -4.60 10.67 -10.43
N ALA A 461 -3.55 9.86 -10.34
CA ALA A 461 -2.78 9.56 -9.13
C ALA A 461 -2.12 10.79 -8.44
N LYS A 462 -2.54 12.00 -8.77
CA LYS A 462 -2.02 13.25 -8.19
C LYS A 462 -2.63 13.62 -6.83
N TYR A 463 -3.82 13.08 -6.50
CA TYR A 463 -4.58 13.49 -5.31
C TYR A 463 -5.28 12.29 -4.68
N HIS A 464 -4.58 11.55 -3.82
CA HIS A 464 -5.10 10.32 -3.19
C HIS A 464 -6.43 10.48 -2.44
N GLU A 465 -6.65 11.62 -1.77
CA GLU A 465 -7.90 11.87 -1.05
C GLU A 465 -9.08 12.09 -1.99
N GLN A 466 -8.90 12.85 -3.07
CA GLN A 466 -9.94 13.06 -4.09
C GLN A 466 -10.21 11.80 -4.91
N GLU A 467 -9.20 10.94 -5.09
CA GLU A 467 -9.36 9.65 -5.76
C GLU A 467 -10.32 8.73 -4.99
N ALA A 468 -10.16 8.64 -3.68
CA ALA A 468 -11.05 7.85 -2.83
C ALA A 468 -12.49 8.34 -2.91
N GLU A 469 -12.69 9.66 -2.99
CA GLU A 469 -14.01 10.28 -3.15
C GLU A 469 -14.69 9.91 -4.48
N ILE A 470 -13.95 10.00 -5.57
CA ILE A 470 -14.46 9.69 -6.90
C ILE A 470 -14.78 8.20 -7.02
N ILE A 471 -13.87 7.34 -6.55
CA ILE A 471 -14.04 5.88 -6.66
C ILE A 471 -15.20 5.38 -5.80
N ALA A 472 -15.42 5.96 -4.63
CA ALA A 472 -16.57 5.63 -3.77
C ALA A 472 -17.91 5.85 -4.47
N GLN A 473 -17.98 6.77 -5.44
CA GLN A 473 -19.16 7.08 -6.23
C GLN A 473 -19.21 6.39 -7.60
N ALA A 474 -18.18 5.60 -7.95
CA ALA A 474 -18.10 4.92 -9.26
C ALA A 474 -19.23 3.92 -9.50
N GLY A 475 -19.84 3.40 -8.44
CA GLY A 475 -20.99 2.49 -8.50
C GLY A 475 -22.36 3.15 -8.71
N LYS A 476 -22.45 4.48 -8.81
CA LYS A 476 -23.74 5.16 -9.08
C LYS A 476 -24.30 4.78 -10.43
N LYS A 477 -25.64 4.76 -10.52
CA LYS A 477 -26.36 4.49 -11.77
C LYS A 477 -25.86 5.42 -12.90
N GLY A 478 -25.39 4.82 -14.00
CA GLY A 478 -24.92 5.53 -15.17
C GLY A 478 -23.55 6.22 -15.03
N ALA A 479 -22.83 6.02 -13.91
CA ALA A 479 -21.51 6.58 -13.72
C ALA A 479 -20.50 5.91 -14.68
N VAL A 480 -19.59 6.71 -15.25
CA VAL A 480 -18.45 6.24 -16.04
C VAL A 480 -17.19 6.78 -15.40
N THR A 481 -16.30 5.90 -14.98
CA THR A 481 -15.07 6.25 -14.27
C THR A 481 -13.88 5.61 -14.97
N ILE A 482 -12.90 6.41 -15.35
CA ILE A 482 -11.61 5.93 -15.90
C ILE A 482 -10.57 6.03 -14.82
N ALA A 483 -9.84 4.94 -14.57
CA ALA A 483 -8.79 4.88 -13.56
C ALA A 483 -7.56 4.13 -14.08
N THR A 484 -6.37 4.52 -13.66
CA THR A 484 -5.18 3.66 -13.83
C THR A 484 -5.24 2.48 -12.85
N ASN A 485 -4.57 1.38 -13.16
CA ASN A 485 -4.60 0.13 -12.37
C ASN A 485 -4.35 0.33 -10.86
N MET A 486 -3.58 1.34 -10.49
CA MET A 486 -3.23 1.64 -9.09
C MET A 486 -4.19 2.64 -8.42
N ALA A 487 -5.02 3.34 -9.18
CA ALA A 487 -5.94 4.32 -8.64
C ALA A 487 -7.15 3.65 -7.99
N GLY A 488 -7.46 4.05 -6.76
CA GLY A 488 -8.60 3.51 -6.01
C GLY A 488 -8.41 2.10 -5.46
N ARG A 489 -7.21 1.53 -5.52
CA ARG A 489 -6.90 0.24 -4.90
C ARG A 489 -7.16 0.31 -3.39
N GLY A 490 -7.83 -0.70 -2.84
CA GLY A 490 -8.21 -0.76 -1.43
C GLY A 490 -9.46 0.07 -1.06
N THR A 491 -10.14 0.71 -2.03
CA THR A 491 -11.39 1.42 -1.79
C THR A 491 -12.57 0.58 -2.28
N ASP A 492 -13.57 0.38 -1.43
CA ASP A 492 -14.77 -0.38 -1.78
C ASP A 492 -15.69 0.45 -2.70
N ILE A 493 -16.09 -0.17 -3.83
CA ILE A 493 -17.06 0.40 -4.76
C ILE A 493 -18.42 -0.22 -4.47
N VAL A 494 -19.34 0.57 -3.94
CA VAL A 494 -20.69 0.13 -3.60
C VAL A 494 -21.64 0.47 -4.75
N LEU A 495 -22.40 -0.53 -5.22
CA LEU A 495 -23.47 -0.29 -6.21
C LEU A 495 -24.53 0.65 -5.64
N GLY A 496 -24.86 1.70 -6.41
CA GLY A 496 -25.71 2.80 -5.97
C GLY A 496 -24.94 4.00 -5.40
N GLY A 497 -23.65 3.86 -5.19
CA GLY A 497 -22.76 4.85 -4.56
C GLY A 497 -22.71 4.70 -3.03
N ASN A 498 -21.89 5.51 -2.39
CA ASN A 498 -21.70 5.51 -0.95
C ASN A 498 -22.42 6.72 -0.31
N PRO A 499 -23.62 6.53 0.30
CA PRO A 499 -24.39 7.63 0.88
C PRO A 499 -23.73 8.24 2.11
N GLU A 500 -23.05 7.45 2.92
CA GLU A 500 -22.33 7.93 4.11
C GLU A 500 -21.20 8.89 3.71
N PHE A 501 -20.48 8.56 2.66
CA PHE A 501 -19.43 9.41 2.13
C PHE A 501 -19.99 10.77 1.65
N LEU A 502 -21.11 10.74 0.93
CA LEU A 502 -21.81 11.97 0.49
C LEU A 502 -22.29 12.82 1.67
N ALA A 503 -22.81 12.17 2.72
CA ALA A 503 -23.25 12.85 3.93
C ALA A 503 -22.07 13.54 4.63
N ARG A 504 -20.94 12.84 4.80
CA ARG A 504 -19.72 13.42 5.38
C ARG A 504 -19.19 14.59 4.56
N GLN A 505 -19.18 14.48 3.24
CA GLN A 505 -18.76 15.56 2.34
C GLN A 505 -19.68 16.79 2.46
N GLU A 506 -20.99 16.58 2.51
CA GLU A 506 -21.95 17.66 2.68
C GLU A 506 -21.81 18.34 4.05
N MET A 507 -21.55 17.58 5.11
CA MET A 507 -21.28 18.14 6.44
C MET A 507 -20.00 18.99 6.45
N ARG A 508 -18.92 18.53 5.81
CA ARG A 508 -17.69 19.33 5.66
C ARG A 508 -17.93 20.63 4.90
N LYS A 509 -18.71 20.60 3.82
CA LYS A 509 -19.12 21.80 3.07
C LYS A 509 -19.91 22.80 3.92
N ARG A 510 -20.67 22.30 4.89
CA ARG A 510 -21.43 23.11 5.85
C ARG A 510 -20.58 23.58 7.03
N GLY A 511 -19.28 23.24 7.08
CA GLY A 511 -18.33 23.72 8.08
C GLY A 511 -18.26 22.89 9.37
N TYR A 512 -18.82 21.67 9.39
CA TYR A 512 -18.64 20.75 10.52
C TYR A 512 -17.21 20.22 10.57
N THR A 513 -16.67 20.10 11.79
CA THR A 513 -15.34 19.49 12.02
C THR A 513 -15.39 17.98 11.85
N ASP A 514 -14.22 17.36 11.58
CA ASP A 514 -14.13 15.90 11.44
C ASP A 514 -14.57 15.16 12.71
N GLU A 515 -14.35 15.75 13.89
CA GLU A 515 -14.84 15.22 15.18
C GLU A 515 -16.38 15.23 15.26
N GLN A 516 -17.01 16.31 14.82
CA GLN A 516 -18.46 16.43 14.79
C GLN A 516 -19.09 15.47 13.79
N ILE A 517 -18.43 15.24 12.65
CA ILE A 517 -18.83 14.29 11.62
C ILE A 517 -18.72 12.85 12.13
N ALA A 518 -17.65 12.52 12.84
CA ALA A 518 -17.47 11.21 13.47
C ALA A 518 -18.55 10.94 14.51
N LEU A 519 -18.83 11.93 15.38
CA LEU A 519 -19.87 11.82 16.40
C LEU A 519 -21.26 11.62 15.79
N ALA A 520 -21.58 12.30 14.69
CA ALA A 520 -22.85 12.13 13.99
C ALA A 520 -22.98 10.73 13.35
N ALA A 521 -21.88 10.17 12.85
CA ALA A 521 -21.83 8.79 12.34
C ALA A 521 -22.06 7.74 13.44
N ASP A 522 -21.48 7.94 14.62
CA ASP A 522 -21.70 7.06 15.79
C ASP A 522 -23.16 7.10 16.28
N LEU A 523 -23.81 8.25 16.26
CA LEU A 523 -25.22 8.38 16.63
C LEU A 523 -26.17 7.69 15.66
N THR A 524 -25.82 7.60 14.37
CA THR A 524 -26.63 6.88 13.38
C THR A 524 -26.47 5.36 13.48
N LEU A 525 -25.35 4.86 13.95
CA LEU A 525 -25.12 3.44 14.21
C LEU A 525 -25.80 2.95 15.51
N GLY A 526 -25.98 3.84 16.50
CA GLY A 526 -26.66 3.54 17.76
C GLY A 526 -28.20 3.64 17.71
N GLY A 527 -28.79 4.14 16.62
CA GLY A 527 -30.23 4.42 16.47
C GLY A 527 -31.08 3.36 15.77
N GLY A 528 -30.54 2.19 15.46
CA GLY A 528 -31.22 1.10 14.73
C GLY A 528 -32.03 0.12 15.59
N GLY A 529 -32.70 0.56 16.67
CA GLY A 529 -33.47 -0.34 17.50
C GLY A 529 -34.57 0.33 18.30
N ALA A 530 -35.67 0.77 17.67
CA ALA A 530 -37.04 0.80 18.23
C ALA A 530 -37.96 1.61 17.32
N ALA A 531 -38.49 0.98 16.27
CA ALA A 531 -39.77 1.44 15.68
C ALA A 531 -40.90 0.90 16.54
N GLY A 532 -41.18 1.58 17.64
CA GLY A 532 -42.41 1.42 18.40
C GLY A 532 -43.49 2.28 17.77
N ASN A 533 -44.54 1.62 17.34
CA ASN A 533 -45.76 2.13 16.76
C ASN A 533 -46.45 3.20 17.65
N PRO A 534 -46.82 4.40 17.21
CA PRO A 534 -47.66 5.30 17.96
C PRO A 534 -49.13 5.12 17.52
N SER A 535 -49.88 4.28 18.21
CA SER A 535 -51.32 4.34 18.21
C SER A 535 -51.82 4.67 19.63
N GLY A 536 -52.25 5.87 19.85
CA GLY A 536 -52.84 6.32 21.08
C GLY A 536 -53.40 7.75 20.93
N ASN A 537 -54.68 7.81 20.69
CA ASN A 537 -55.55 8.96 20.41
C ASN A 537 -55.58 9.97 21.58
N PRO A 538 -55.80 11.26 21.32
CA PRO A 538 -55.86 12.31 22.34
C PRO A 538 -57.31 12.56 22.78
N GLY A 539 -57.52 12.75 24.06
CA GLY A 539 -58.80 13.19 24.60
C GLY A 539 -58.69 13.71 26.01
N GLY A 540 -59.02 14.98 26.21
CA GLY A 540 -59.39 15.48 27.54
C GLY A 540 -58.78 16.83 27.95
N HIS A 541 -59.43 17.91 27.64
CA HIS A 541 -59.41 19.20 28.32
C HIS A 541 -60.26 19.15 29.59
N PRO A 542 -60.35 20.20 30.43
CA PRO A 542 -59.41 21.19 30.99
C PRO A 542 -59.61 21.38 32.54
N GLY A 543 -58.85 22.30 33.09
CA GLY A 543 -59.32 22.98 34.33
C GLY A 543 -58.29 23.11 35.44
N GLY A 544 -57.91 24.33 35.75
CA GLY A 544 -57.27 24.75 36.98
C GLY A 544 -55.99 25.53 36.77
#